data_7e7f97a67f436fe3b1fce9c81cb5d121
#
_entry.id   7e7f97a67f436fe3b1fce9c81cb5d121
#
_cell.length_a   1.000
_cell.length_b   1.000
_cell.length_c   1.000
_cell.angle_alpha   90.00
_cell.angle_beta   90.00
_cell.angle_gamma   90.00
#
_symmetry.space_group_name_H-M   'P 1'
#
loop_
_entity.id
_entity.type
_entity.pdbx_description
1 polymer ?
#
loop_
_entity_poly.entity_id
_entity_poly.type
_entity_poly.pdbx_seq_one_letter_code
_entity_poly.pdbx_strand_id
1 'polypeptide(L)'
;PTRRSSDLMEISLGLDLKGGMNVILEVSVPDVIKALADNKPDEAFNNALAEAAKQAVNSQDDIITLFVREYHKAAPNAKLSELFATQQLKDKVNQKSSDAEVEKVLRAEVKAAVENSYNVLRTRIDRFGVVQPNIQSLEDKMGRIMVELPGIKEPERVRKLLQGSANLEFWETYTAKEVLPAMQSADAKLRAVLAQETDADSTAVDSTKEAPLAEATPAKKS
;
A
#
# COMPACT_ATOMS: atom_id res chain seq x y z
N PRO A 1 -31.54 7.27 -55.16
CA PRO A 1 -32.22 7.05 -53.92
C PRO A 1 -31.18 6.98 -52.82
N THR A 2 -31.00 8.15 -52.18
CA THR A 2 -30.09 8.32 -51.03
C THR A 2 -30.71 7.67 -49.82
N ARG A 3 -30.09 6.57 -49.34
CA ARG A 3 -30.32 6.04 -48.01
C ARG A 3 -29.89 7.09 -46.99
N ARG A 4 -30.86 7.73 -46.35
CA ARG A 4 -30.63 8.40 -45.08
C ARG A 4 -30.19 7.33 -44.09
N SER A 5 -28.93 7.34 -43.68
CA SER A 5 -28.54 6.69 -42.45
C SER A 5 -29.24 7.48 -41.33
N SER A 6 -30.32 6.93 -40.82
CA SER A 6 -30.85 7.36 -39.54
C SER A 6 -29.76 7.04 -38.53
N ASP A 7 -29.07 8.08 -38.03
CA ASP A 7 -28.31 7.99 -36.81
C ASP A 7 -29.28 7.59 -35.68
N LEU A 8 -29.41 6.29 -35.49
CA LEU A 8 -30.07 5.73 -34.34
C LEU A 8 -29.17 6.19 -33.15
N MET A 9 -29.61 7.23 -32.47
CA MET A 9 -29.10 7.51 -31.14
C MET A 9 -29.32 6.24 -30.32
N GLU A 10 -28.26 5.47 -30.16
CA GLU A 10 -28.28 4.27 -29.33
C GLU A 10 -28.48 4.76 -27.88
N ILE A 11 -29.67 4.52 -27.33
CA ILE A 11 -30.00 4.85 -25.96
C ILE A 11 -29.04 4.03 -25.09
N SER A 12 -28.20 4.75 -24.35
CA SER A 12 -27.32 4.14 -23.38
C SER A 12 -28.15 3.47 -22.28
N LEU A 13 -28.23 2.15 -22.34
CA LEU A 13 -28.91 1.35 -21.32
C LEU A 13 -27.98 1.22 -20.11
N GLY A 14 -28.42 1.74 -18.95
CA GLY A 14 -27.71 1.66 -17.70
C GLY A 14 -27.58 0.23 -17.12
N LEU A 15 -26.98 0.11 -15.94
CA LEU A 15 -26.80 -1.15 -15.21
C LEU A 15 -28.09 -1.94 -15.02
N ASP A 16 -29.22 -1.27 -14.82
CA ASP A 16 -30.52 -1.90 -14.56
C ASP A 16 -31.05 -2.71 -15.76
N LEU A 17 -30.69 -2.33 -16.98
CA LEU A 17 -31.20 -2.94 -18.20
C LEU A 17 -30.19 -3.89 -18.87
N LYS A 18 -28.90 -3.60 -18.79
CA LYS A 18 -27.83 -4.44 -19.37
C LYS A 18 -27.18 -5.36 -18.35
N GLY A 19 -27.45 -5.20 -17.05
CA GLY A 19 -26.64 -5.77 -15.99
C GLY A 19 -25.25 -5.17 -15.98
N GLY A 20 -24.38 -5.65 -15.13
CA GLY A 20 -23.02 -5.16 -15.05
C GLY A 20 -22.49 -5.15 -13.64
N MET A 21 -21.54 -4.25 -13.36
CA MET A 21 -20.84 -4.16 -12.10
C MET A 21 -20.77 -2.71 -11.64
N ASN A 22 -21.10 -2.47 -10.37
CA ASN A 22 -20.83 -1.21 -9.68
C ASN A 22 -19.86 -1.49 -8.54
N VAL A 23 -18.78 -0.73 -8.50
CA VAL A 23 -17.76 -0.84 -7.42
C VAL A 23 -17.34 0.54 -6.97
N ILE A 24 -17.08 0.66 -5.68
CA ILE A 24 -16.42 1.81 -5.09
C ILE A 24 -14.99 1.39 -4.77
N LEU A 25 -14.04 2.07 -5.36
CA LEU A 25 -12.61 1.92 -5.09
C LEU A 25 -12.17 3.05 -4.17
N GLU A 26 -11.32 2.74 -3.22
CA GLU A 26 -10.77 3.72 -2.30
C GLU A 26 -9.24 3.74 -2.42
N VAL A 27 -8.70 4.92 -2.64
CA VAL A 27 -7.25 5.16 -2.60
C VAL A 27 -6.82 5.17 -1.15
N SER A 28 -5.80 4.39 -0.79
CA SER A 28 -5.28 4.37 0.56
C SER A 28 -4.54 5.67 0.88
N VAL A 29 -5.27 6.64 1.43
CA VAL A 29 -4.70 7.93 1.86
C VAL A 29 -3.58 7.74 2.89
N PRO A 30 -3.67 6.80 3.86
CA PRO A 30 -2.56 6.51 4.76
C PRO A 30 -1.26 6.12 4.04
N ASP A 31 -1.35 5.31 2.99
CA ASP A 31 -0.17 4.88 2.25
C ASP A 31 0.43 6.02 1.42
N VAL A 32 -0.41 6.91 0.88
CA VAL A 32 0.05 8.14 0.23
C VAL A 32 0.81 9.03 1.23
N ILE A 33 0.29 9.24 2.43
CA ILE A 33 0.94 10.04 3.48
C ILE A 33 2.27 9.40 3.91
N LYS A 34 2.34 8.08 4.05
CA LYS A 34 3.58 7.34 4.33
C LYS A 34 4.62 7.55 3.23
N ALA A 35 4.21 7.43 1.97
CA ALA A 35 5.10 7.63 0.83
C ALA A 35 5.66 9.06 0.78
N LEU A 36 4.83 10.08 1.07
CA LEU A 36 5.25 11.47 1.15
C LEU A 36 6.26 11.75 2.29
N ALA A 37 6.22 10.94 3.36
CA ALA A 37 7.18 10.96 4.45
C ALA A 37 8.43 10.07 4.21
N ASP A 38 8.67 9.63 2.96
CA ASP A 38 9.77 8.71 2.59
C ASP A 38 9.74 7.39 3.40
N ASN A 39 8.57 6.92 3.80
CA ASN A 39 8.38 5.72 4.63
C ASN A 39 9.26 5.70 5.90
N LYS A 40 9.48 6.86 6.51
CA LYS A 40 10.30 6.97 7.72
C LYS A 40 9.82 6.02 8.82
N PRO A 41 10.72 5.29 9.49
CA PRO A 41 10.37 4.37 10.58
C PRO A 41 10.14 5.13 11.89
N ASP A 42 9.24 6.11 11.91
CA ASP A 42 8.82 6.83 13.11
C ASP A 42 7.61 6.13 13.72
N GLU A 43 7.73 5.63 14.94
CA GLU A 43 6.69 4.90 15.64
C GLU A 43 5.49 5.80 15.96
N ALA A 44 5.73 7.03 16.41
CA ALA A 44 4.66 7.99 16.71
C ALA A 44 3.86 8.33 15.45
N PHE A 45 4.53 8.55 14.32
CA PHE A 45 3.91 8.77 13.02
C PHE A 45 3.06 7.58 12.59
N ASN A 46 3.61 6.37 12.63
CA ASN A 46 2.89 5.18 12.18
C ASN A 46 1.67 4.87 13.08
N ASN A 47 1.79 5.03 14.39
CA ASN A 47 0.70 4.84 15.34
C ASN A 47 -0.40 5.90 15.14
N ALA A 48 -0.03 7.18 14.99
CA ALA A 48 -0.98 8.26 14.73
C ALA A 48 -1.74 8.04 13.42
N LEU A 49 -1.06 7.59 12.38
CA LEU A 49 -1.68 7.32 11.08
C LEU A 49 -2.62 6.10 11.13
N ALA A 50 -2.24 5.04 11.84
CA ALA A 50 -3.07 3.87 12.04
C ALA A 50 -4.34 4.20 12.84
N GLU A 51 -4.21 5.04 13.88
CA GLU A 51 -5.34 5.48 14.70
C GLU A 51 -6.27 6.42 13.93
N ALA A 52 -5.70 7.36 13.16
CA ALA A 52 -6.47 8.21 12.27
C ALA A 52 -7.26 7.39 11.23
N ALA A 53 -6.66 6.35 10.65
CA ALA A 53 -7.34 5.47 9.71
C ALA A 53 -8.53 4.73 10.34
N LYS A 54 -8.40 4.26 11.59
CA LYS A 54 -9.51 3.64 12.32
C LYS A 54 -10.64 4.63 12.61
N GLN A 55 -10.29 5.85 13.04
CA GLN A 55 -11.27 6.90 13.33
C GLN A 55 -12.00 7.38 12.09
N ALA A 56 -11.32 7.46 10.93
CA ALA A 56 -11.88 7.89 9.65
C ALA A 56 -13.04 7.01 9.16
N VAL A 57 -13.13 5.76 9.62
CA VAL A 57 -14.26 4.87 9.27
C VAL A 57 -15.58 5.42 9.81
N ASN A 58 -15.57 5.96 11.04
CA ASN A 58 -16.76 6.41 11.76
C ASN A 58 -16.86 7.94 11.89
N SER A 59 -15.87 8.68 11.42
CA SER A 59 -15.83 10.15 11.47
C SER A 59 -16.20 10.76 10.13
N GLN A 60 -16.72 11.98 10.20
CA GLN A 60 -16.89 12.85 9.02
C GLN A 60 -15.66 13.73 8.76
N ASP A 61 -14.72 13.78 9.73
CA ASP A 61 -13.47 14.50 9.56
C ASP A 61 -12.60 13.80 8.51
N ASP A 62 -11.83 14.57 7.76
CA ASP A 62 -10.89 14.02 6.83
C ASP A 62 -9.70 13.35 7.56
N ILE A 63 -9.12 12.33 6.94
CA ILE A 63 -8.06 11.53 7.53
C ILE A 63 -6.79 12.35 7.84
N ILE A 64 -6.54 13.44 7.12
CA ILE A 64 -5.39 14.31 7.34
C ILE A 64 -5.58 15.09 8.64
N THR A 65 -6.77 15.65 8.86
CA THR A 65 -7.12 16.32 10.12
C THR A 65 -7.03 15.37 11.31
N LEU A 66 -7.55 14.14 11.16
CA LEU A 66 -7.45 13.11 12.18
C LEU A 66 -6.01 12.74 12.47
N PHE A 67 -5.20 12.54 11.43
CA PHE A 67 -3.78 12.24 11.56
C PHE A 67 -3.01 13.33 12.30
N VAL A 68 -3.18 14.59 11.91
CA VAL A 68 -2.52 15.73 12.56
C VAL A 68 -2.87 15.78 14.05
N ARG A 69 -4.15 15.59 14.37
CA ARG A 69 -4.63 15.56 15.75
C ARG A 69 -4.00 14.43 16.57
N GLU A 70 -3.98 13.20 16.03
CA GLU A 70 -3.39 12.05 16.72
C GLU A 70 -1.87 12.14 16.83
N TYR A 71 -1.21 12.70 15.80
CA TYR A 71 0.24 12.92 15.84
C TYR A 71 0.63 13.93 16.93
N HIS A 72 -0.07 15.05 17.08
CA HIS A 72 0.19 16.00 18.15
C HIS A 72 -0.15 15.45 19.54
N LYS A 73 -1.04 14.50 19.68
CA LYS A 73 -1.26 13.78 20.95
C LYS A 73 -0.07 12.88 21.30
N ALA A 74 0.47 12.17 20.31
CA ALA A 74 1.60 11.27 20.50
C ALA A 74 2.93 12.02 20.70
N ALA A 75 3.10 13.15 20.01
CA ALA A 75 4.32 13.95 20.01
C ALA A 75 4.01 15.46 20.05
N PRO A 76 3.67 16.02 21.24
CA PRO A 76 3.17 17.41 21.36
C PRO A 76 4.17 18.49 20.91
N ASN A 77 5.46 18.21 20.96
CA ASN A 77 6.53 19.15 20.60
C ASN A 77 7.11 18.91 19.20
N ALA A 78 6.68 17.86 18.51
CA ALA A 78 7.16 17.54 17.17
C ALA A 78 6.44 18.38 16.11
N LYS A 79 7.20 18.83 15.11
CA LYS A 79 6.67 19.59 13.97
C LYS A 79 6.40 18.65 12.79
N LEU A 80 5.30 18.83 12.13
CA LEU A 80 4.98 18.11 10.89
C LEU A 80 6.06 18.35 9.82
N SER A 81 6.65 19.54 9.79
CA SER A 81 7.71 19.87 8.83
C SER A 81 8.93 18.97 8.92
N GLU A 82 9.25 18.39 10.09
CA GLU A 82 10.38 17.45 10.25
C GLU A 82 10.11 16.10 9.57
N LEU A 83 8.85 15.69 9.51
CA LEU A 83 8.44 14.47 8.83
C LEU A 83 8.39 14.65 7.32
N PHE A 84 7.84 15.79 6.86
CA PHE A 84 7.51 16.02 5.46
C PHE A 84 8.50 16.92 4.70
N ALA A 85 9.61 17.37 5.32
CA ALA A 85 10.72 17.99 4.60
C ALA A 85 11.53 16.94 3.84
N THR A 86 10.86 16.23 2.93
CA THR A 86 11.42 15.17 2.09
C THR A 86 11.91 15.73 0.76
N GLN A 87 12.71 14.95 0.03
CA GLN A 87 13.20 15.34 -1.31
C GLN A 87 12.04 15.60 -2.28
N GLN A 88 10.92 14.90 -2.12
CA GLN A 88 9.73 15.07 -2.97
C GLN A 88 9.00 16.39 -2.70
N LEU A 89 9.03 16.86 -1.46
CA LEU A 89 8.28 18.04 -1.01
C LEU A 89 9.18 19.27 -0.75
N LYS A 90 10.48 19.20 -1.07
CA LYS A 90 11.47 20.26 -0.75
C LYS A 90 11.09 21.65 -1.25
N ASP A 91 10.37 21.71 -2.37
CA ASP A 91 9.94 22.97 -2.98
C ASP A 91 8.66 23.54 -2.34
N LYS A 92 7.93 22.72 -1.57
CA LYS A 92 6.63 23.03 -0.96
C LYS A 92 6.68 23.08 0.57
N VAL A 93 7.54 22.26 1.20
CA VAL A 93 7.69 22.15 2.64
C VAL A 93 9.15 22.33 3.03
N ASN A 94 9.39 23.30 3.92
CA ASN A 94 10.69 23.56 4.53
C ASN A 94 10.64 23.25 6.02
N GLN A 95 11.79 23.06 6.66
CA GLN A 95 11.88 22.84 8.13
C GLN A 95 11.26 23.97 8.97
N LYS A 96 11.06 25.16 8.38
CA LYS A 96 10.43 26.32 9.00
C LYS A 96 8.94 26.44 8.72
N SER A 97 8.39 25.58 7.88
CA SER A 97 6.96 25.59 7.53
C SER A 97 6.11 25.30 8.76
N SER A 98 5.00 26.02 8.89
CA SER A 98 4.00 25.77 9.93
C SER A 98 3.22 24.49 9.64
N ASP A 99 2.65 23.87 10.69
CA ASP A 99 1.86 22.67 10.54
C ASP A 99 0.63 22.87 9.65
N ALA A 100 0.03 24.06 9.68
CA ALA A 100 -1.08 24.42 8.79
C ALA A 100 -0.67 24.48 7.31
N GLU A 101 0.54 24.94 7.01
CA GLU A 101 1.10 24.92 5.65
C GLU A 101 1.36 23.50 5.18
N VAL A 102 1.97 22.67 6.04
CA VAL A 102 2.22 21.27 5.75
C VAL A 102 0.90 20.53 5.49
N GLU A 103 -0.10 20.73 6.33
CA GLU A 103 -1.44 20.15 6.17
C GLU A 103 -2.07 20.52 4.83
N LYS A 104 -1.99 21.79 4.43
CA LYS A 104 -2.46 22.25 3.12
C LYS A 104 -1.74 21.58 1.96
N VAL A 105 -0.42 21.42 2.06
CA VAL A 105 0.38 20.71 1.06
C VAL A 105 -0.02 19.25 1.01
N LEU A 106 -0.17 18.56 2.14
CA LEU A 106 -0.61 17.17 2.19
C LEU A 106 -1.96 16.96 1.52
N ARG A 107 -2.94 17.85 1.78
CA ARG A 107 -4.23 17.79 1.09
C ARG A 107 -4.10 17.93 -0.42
N ALA A 108 -3.25 18.84 -0.89
CA ALA A 108 -3.01 19.02 -2.32
C ALA A 108 -2.36 17.79 -2.96
N GLU A 109 -1.37 17.19 -2.29
CA GLU A 109 -0.69 15.98 -2.77
C GLU A 109 -1.60 14.75 -2.79
N VAL A 110 -2.39 14.56 -1.73
CA VAL A 110 -3.37 13.47 -1.68
C VAL A 110 -4.42 13.63 -2.79
N LYS A 111 -4.92 14.86 -3.01
CA LYS A 111 -5.84 15.14 -4.11
C LYS A 111 -5.22 14.81 -5.46
N ALA A 112 -3.98 15.22 -5.70
CA ALA A 112 -3.25 14.90 -6.92
C ALA A 112 -3.04 13.38 -7.10
N ALA A 113 -2.76 12.65 -6.01
CA ALA A 113 -2.63 11.19 -6.04
C ALA A 113 -3.97 10.50 -6.40
N VAL A 114 -5.09 11.00 -5.88
CA VAL A 114 -6.44 10.51 -6.22
C VAL A 114 -6.77 10.77 -7.69
N GLU A 115 -6.50 11.97 -8.19
CA GLU A 115 -6.70 12.33 -9.60
C GLU A 115 -5.84 11.47 -10.53
N ASN A 116 -4.61 11.18 -10.14
CA ASN A 116 -3.72 10.30 -10.88
C ASN A 116 -4.26 8.85 -10.90
N SER A 117 -4.74 8.36 -9.76
CA SER A 117 -5.39 7.05 -9.65
C SER A 117 -6.65 6.95 -10.52
N TYR A 118 -7.46 8.00 -10.54
CA TYR A 118 -8.62 8.11 -11.43
C TYR A 118 -8.23 7.97 -12.90
N ASN A 119 -7.19 8.70 -13.35
CA ASN A 119 -6.71 8.63 -14.73
C ASN A 119 -6.18 7.24 -15.10
N VAL A 120 -5.47 6.60 -14.16
CA VAL A 120 -4.99 5.21 -14.34
C VAL A 120 -6.17 4.24 -14.47
N LEU A 121 -7.17 4.34 -13.60
CA LEU A 121 -8.37 3.51 -13.66
C LEU A 121 -9.12 3.71 -14.98
N ARG A 122 -9.32 4.94 -15.40
CA ARG A 122 -9.96 5.27 -16.68
C ARG A 122 -9.21 4.62 -17.84
N THR A 123 -7.90 4.77 -17.90
CA THR A 123 -7.08 4.17 -18.96
C THR A 123 -7.16 2.64 -18.97
N ARG A 124 -7.23 2.02 -17.79
CA ARG A 124 -7.42 0.56 -17.69
C ARG A 124 -8.78 0.13 -18.20
N ILE A 125 -9.84 0.82 -17.79
CA ILE A 125 -11.22 0.52 -18.19
C ILE A 125 -11.41 0.67 -19.70
N ASP A 126 -10.86 1.72 -20.30
CA ASP A 126 -10.90 1.95 -21.75
C ASP A 126 -10.26 0.80 -22.53
N ARG A 127 -9.19 0.19 -21.99
CA ARG A 127 -8.54 -0.99 -22.59
C ARG A 127 -9.38 -2.27 -22.53
N PHE A 128 -10.35 -2.35 -21.62
CA PHE A 128 -11.27 -3.49 -21.56
C PHE A 128 -12.36 -3.46 -22.62
N GLY A 129 -12.49 -2.36 -23.35
CA GLY A 129 -13.53 -2.21 -24.36
C GLY A 129 -14.94 -2.17 -23.77
N VAL A 130 -15.09 -1.73 -22.53
CA VAL A 130 -16.40 -1.50 -21.91
C VAL A 130 -17.07 -0.33 -22.61
N VAL A 131 -18.27 -0.56 -23.09
CA VAL A 131 -19.05 0.49 -23.76
C VAL A 131 -19.65 1.39 -22.67
N GLN A 132 -19.27 2.68 -22.70
CA GLN A 132 -19.82 3.73 -21.82
C GLN A 132 -19.66 3.44 -20.31
N PRO A 133 -18.42 3.30 -19.81
CA PRO A 133 -18.18 3.22 -18.38
C PRO A 133 -18.52 4.56 -17.72
N ASN A 134 -19.12 4.53 -16.53
CA ASN A 134 -19.30 5.71 -15.69
C ASN A 134 -18.28 5.67 -14.56
N ILE A 135 -17.41 6.68 -14.51
CA ILE A 135 -16.36 6.78 -13.49
C ILE A 135 -16.50 8.16 -12.85
N GLN A 136 -16.72 8.19 -11.54
CA GLN A 136 -16.94 9.42 -10.79
C GLN A 136 -16.11 9.42 -9.50
N SER A 137 -15.47 10.56 -9.20
CA SER A 137 -14.90 10.79 -7.88
C SER A 137 -16.01 11.20 -6.92
N LEU A 138 -16.12 10.52 -5.78
CA LEU A 138 -17.10 10.83 -4.76
C LEU A 138 -16.53 11.91 -3.84
N GLU A 139 -17.31 12.97 -3.60
CA GLU A 139 -16.89 14.10 -2.77
C GLU A 139 -17.15 13.88 -1.27
N ASP A 140 -17.91 12.85 -0.92
CA ASP A 140 -18.29 12.53 0.46
C ASP A 140 -17.08 12.16 1.34
N LYS A 141 -16.13 11.41 0.76
CA LYS A 141 -14.87 11.05 1.41
C LYS A 141 -13.71 11.13 0.41
N MET A 142 -12.62 11.74 0.85
CA MET A 142 -11.40 11.85 0.04
C MET A 142 -10.86 10.48 -0.36
N GLY A 143 -10.63 10.30 -1.66
CA GLY A 143 -10.04 9.07 -2.19
C GLY A 143 -11.01 8.04 -2.74
N ARG A 144 -12.33 8.26 -2.69
CA ARG A 144 -13.31 7.33 -3.24
C ARG A 144 -13.64 7.61 -4.69
N ILE A 145 -13.63 6.55 -5.49
CA ILE A 145 -13.93 6.56 -6.91
C ILE A 145 -15.00 5.51 -7.17
N MET A 146 -16.16 5.93 -7.63
CA MET A 146 -17.24 5.04 -8.08
C MET A 146 -17.00 4.66 -9.53
N VAL A 147 -17.12 3.39 -9.83
CA VAL A 147 -16.94 2.82 -11.17
C VAL A 147 -18.14 1.93 -11.52
N GLU A 148 -18.88 2.31 -12.54
CA GLU A 148 -19.99 1.56 -13.07
C GLU A 148 -19.64 1.05 -14.47
N LEU A 149 -19.73 -0.27 -14.64
CA LEU A 149 -19.35 -0.96 -15.86
C LEU A 149 -20.54 -1.77 -16.37
N PRO A 150 -21.37 -1.19 -17.26
CA PRO A 150 -22.51 -1.90 -17.82
C PRO A 150 -22.08 -3.03 -18.77
N GLY A 151 -22.84 -4.13 -18.76
CA GLY A 151 -22.65 -5.25 -19.68
C GLY A 151 -21.46 -6.17 -19.40
N ILE A 152 -20.82 -6.05 -18.24
CA ILE A 152 -19.72 -6.93 -17.82
C ILE A 152 -20.27 -8.32 -17.46
N LYS A 153 -19.70 -9.36 -18.07
CA LYS A 153 -20.05 -10.77 -17.82
C LYS A 153 -19.19 -11.41 -16.73
N GLU A 154 -17.95 -10.92 -16.53
CA GLU A 154 -16.97 -11.49 -15.62
C GLU A 154 -16.52 -10.45 -14.54
N PRO A 155 -17.36 -10.12 -13.55
CA PRO A 155 -17.07 -9.06 -12.57
C PRO A 155 -15.82 -9.35 -11.73
N GLU A 156 -15.56 -10.60 -11.37
CA GLU A 156 -14.39 -10.98 -10.57
C GLU A 156 -13.06 -10.73 -11.30
N ARG A 157 -13.03 -10.98 -12.59
CA ARG A 157 -11.84 -10.70 -13.41
C ARG A 157 -11.56 -9.21 -13.49
N VAL A 158 -12.61 -8.42 -13.70
CA VAL A 158 -12.51 -6.96 -13.77
C VAL A 158 -12.09 -6.39 -12.41
N ARG A 159 -12.65 -6.88 -11.31
CA ARG A 159 -12.27 -6.47 -9.96
C ARG A 159 -10.77 -6.68 -9.71
N LYS A 160 -10.23 -7.85 -10.00
CA LYS A 160 -8.79 -8.14 -9.86
C LYS A 160 -7.92 -7.19 -10.69
N LEU A 161 -8.37 -6.83 -11.88
CA LEU A 161 -7.63 -5.93 -12.76
C LEU A 161 -7.70 -4.46 -12.30
N LEU A 162 -8.83 -4.02 -11.74
CA LEU A 162 -8.96 -2.68 -11.16
C LEU A 162 -8.15 -2.54 -9.87
N GLN A 163 -8.13 -3.57 -9.03
CA GLN A 163 -7.36 -3.60 -7.78
C GLN A 163 -5.85 -3.79 -8.00
N GLY A 164 -5.44 -4.29 -9.16
CA GLY A 164 -4.05 -4.51 -9.47
C GLY A 164 -3.25 -3.22 -9.41
N SER A 165 -2.42 -3.08 -8.40
CA SER A 165 -1.37 -2.04 -8.34
C SER A 165 -0.07 -2.66 -8.83
N ALA A 166 0.69 -1.90 -9.63
CA ALA A 166 2.02 -2.28 -10.03
C ALA A 166 2.98 -1.15 -9.60
N ASN A 167 3.94 -1.49 -8.78
CA ASN A 167 5.07 -0.62 -8.50
C ASN A 167 6.13 -0.88 -9.57
N LEU A 168 6.58 0.17 -10.21
CA LEU A 168 7.75 0.08 -11.09
C LEU A 168 8.98 0.24 -10.21
N GLU A 169 9.77 -0.83 -10.13
CA GLU A 169 11.00 -0.85 -9.37
C GLU A 169 12.15 -1.22 -10.30
N PHE A 170 13.25 -0.53 -10.15
CA PHE A 170 14.49 -0.83 -10.85
C PHE A 170 15.46 -1.45 -9.83
N TRP A 171 15.83 -2.70 -10.08
CA TRP A 171 16.75 -3.43 -9.22
C TRP A 171 18.09 -3.57 -9.93
N GLU A 172 19.16 -3.15 -9.26
CA GLU A 172 20.50 -3.48 -9.69
C GLU A 172 20.76 -4.97 -9.38
N THR A 173 21.14 -5.71 -10.40
CA THR A 173 21.39 -7.15 -10.25
C THR A 173 22.88 -7.43 -10.26
N TYR A 174 23.32 -8.24 -9.31
CA TYR A 174 24.68 -8.70 -9.21
C TYR A 174 24.82 -10.14 -9.70
N THR A 175 25.93 -10.47 -10.34
CA THR A 175 26.20 -11.84 -10.74
C THR A 175 26.60 -12.69 -9.53
N ALA A 176 26.42 -14.02 -9.63
CA ALA A 176 26.83 -14.93 -8.56
C ALA A 176 28.31 -14.79 -8.20
N LYS A 177 29.16 -14.47 -9.17
CA LYS A 177 30.61 -14.29 -8.96
C LYS A 177 30.91 -13.07 -8.06
N GLU A 178 30.10 -12.02 -8.15
CA GLU A 178 30.26 -10.81 -7.34
C GLU A 178 29.72 -10.98 -5.93
N VAL A 179 28.61 -11.71 -5.77
CA VAL A 179 27.93 -11.87 -4.48
C VAL A 179 28.51 -13.00 -3.65
N LEU A 180 29.02 -14.08 -4.27
CA LEU A 180 29.47 -15.27 -3.57
C LEU A 180 30.55 -14.99 -2.52
N PRO A 181 31.61 -14.18 -2.77
CA PRO A 181 32.62 -13.86 -1.76
C PRO A 181 32.04 -13.11 -0.57
N ALA A 182 31.11 -12.20 -0.81
CA ALA A 182 30.44 -11.43 0.27
C ALA A 182 29.56 -12.35 1.12
N MET A 183 28.81 -13.26 0.51
CA MET A 183 28.00 -14.26 1.21
C MET A 183 28.84 -15.19 2.06
N GLN A 184 29.96 -15.71 1.52
CA GLN A 184 30.88 -16.58 2.27
C GLN A 184 31.49 -15.87 3.48
N SER A 185 31.84 -14.59 3.32
CA SER A 185 32.38 -13.78 4.44
C SER A 185 31.30 -13.50 5.50
N ALA A 186 30.06 -13.27 5.10
CA ALA A 186 28.92 -13.09 6.01
C ALA A 186 28.60 -14.39 6.77
N ASP A 187 28.59 -15.54 6.08
CA ASP A 187 28.36 -16.85 6.68
C ASP A 187 29.45 -17.19 7.71
N ALA A 188 30.73 -16.94 7.37
CA ALA A 188 31.84 -17.15 8.29
C ALA A 188 31.72 -16.26 9.57
N LYS A 189 31.32 -14.99 9.42
CA LYS A 189 31.08 -14.10 10.56
C LYS A 189 29.89 -14.56 11.41
N LEU A 190 28.80 -14.96 10.77
CA LEU A 190 27.62 -15.47 11.47
C LEU A 190 27.94 -16.74 12.28
N ARG A 191 28.67 -17.68 11.69
CA ARG A 191 29.13 -18.88 12.40
C ARG A 191 30.03 -18.55 13.60
N ALA A 192 30.91 -17.55 13.48
CA ALA A 192 31.77 -17.11 14.58
C ALA A 192 30.96 -16.50 15.73
N VAL A 193 29.92 -15.70 15.42
CA VAL A 193 29.01 -15.13 16.43
C VAL A 193 28.20 -16.21 17.12
N LEU A 194 27.62 -17.14 16.37
CA LEU A 194 26.84 -18.27 16.91
C LEU A 194 27.71 -19.19 17.79
N ALA A 195 28.97 -19.44 17.40
CA ALA A 195 29.89 -20.22 18.22
C ALA A 195 30.19 -19.53 19.57
N GLN A 196 30.33 -18.20 19.59
CA GLN A 196 30.53 -17.44 20.84
C GLN A 196 29.29 -17.47 21.75
N GLU A 197 28.07 -17.45 21.18
CA GLU A 197 26.84 -17.56 21.95
C GLU A 197 26.65 -18.95 22.56
N THR A 198 27.04 -20.03 21.85
CA THR A 198 26.96 -21.40 22.38
C THR A 198 28.00 -21.67 23.48
N ASP A 199 29.18 -21.04 23.44
CA ASP A 199 30.18 -21.16 24.48
C ASP A 199 29.80 -20.37 25.76
N ALA A 200 29.00 -19.32 25.61
CA ALA A 200 28.49 -18.53 26.75
C ALA A 200 27.35 -19.25 27.52
N ASP A 201 26.57 -20.09 26.83
CA ASP A 201 25.46 -20.84 27.46
C ASP A 201 25.87 -22.19 28.04
N SER A 202 27.09 -22.69 27.72
CA SER A 202 27.59 -23.97 28.23
C SER A 202 28.25 -23.92 29.62
N THR A 203 28.28 -22.77 30.29
CA THR A 203 28.80 -22.66 31.66
C THR A 203 27.77 -22.77 32.79
N ALA A 204 26.53 -23.09 32.47
CA ALA A 204 25.45 -23.19 33.46
C ALA A 204 24.52 -24.38 33.26
N VAL A 205 25.01 -25.62 33.26
CA VAL A 205 24.24 -26.79 33.75
C VAL A 205 25.21 -27.93 34.12
N ASP A 206 25.45 -28.02 35.38
CA ASP A 206 26.01 -29.25 35.99
C ASP A 206 24.92 -30.29 36.19
N SER A 207 25.29 -31.51 35.79
CA SER A 207 24.80 -32.83 36.24
C SER A 207 23.30 -33.06 36.46
N THR A 208 22.71 -33.96 35.69
CA THR A 208 22.30 -35.30 36.20
C THR A 208 21.62 -36.20 35.14
N LYS A 209 22.19 -37.42 35.05
CA LYS A 209 21.60 -38.74 34.73
C LYS A 209 21.20 -39.09 33.29
N GLU A 210 22.07 -39.97 32.79
CA GLU A 210 21.77 -41.03 31.83
C GLU A 210 20.52 -41.83 32.13
N ALA A 211 19.77 -42.16 31.07
CA ALA A 211 18.97 -43.38 30.97
C ALA A 211 18.94 -43.81 29.47
N PRO A 212 19.02 -45.14 29.16
CA PRO A 212 19.50 -45.61 27.90
C PRO A 212 18.42 -45.77 26.81
N LEU A 213 18.92 -45.66 25.56
CA LEU A 213 18.18 -45.93 24.32
C LEU A 213 17.50 -47.30 24.34
N ALA A 214 16.24 -47.31 23.91
CA ALA A 214 15.58 -48.50 23.38
C ALA A 214 15.53 -48.40 21.86
N GLU A 215 16.16 -49.34 21.25
CA GLU A 215 16.24 -49.70 19.85
C GLU A 215 14.87 -50.06 19.28
N ALA A 216 14.44 -49.48 18.20
CA ALA A 216 13.30 -49.92 17.42
C ALA A 216 13.66 -50.11 15.96
N THR A 217 13.77 -51.35 15.59
CA THR A 217 13.96 -51.93 14.26
C THR A 217 12.78 -51.69 13.32
N PRO A 218 12.99 -51.67 12.00
CA PRO A 218 11.96 -51.33 11.01
C PRO A 218 11.10 -52.53 10.63
N ALA A 219 9.77 -52.32 10.59
CA ALA A 219 8.84 -53.29 10.05
C ALA A 219 8.63 -53.12 8.54
N LYS A 220 8.74 -54.24 7.87
CA LYS A 220 8.69 -54.54 6.44
C LYS A 220 7.21 -54.60 5.97
N LYS A 221 7.04 -54.24 4.70
CA LYS A 221 5.81 -54.29 3.88
C LYS A 221 4.99 -55.60 4.01
N SER A 222 3.70 -55.41 3.87
CA SER A 222 2.82 -56.16 2.96
C SER A 222 1.69 -55.24 2.50
#